data_c8a7a9c43dc842c571172aa620b1e911
#
_entry.id   c8a7a9c43dc842c571172aa620b1e911
#
_cell.length_a   1.000
_cell.length_b   1.000
_cell.length_c   1.000
_cell.angle_alpha   90.00
_cell.angle_beta   90.00
_cell.angle_gamma   90.00
#
_symmetry.space_group_name_H-M   'P 1'
#
loop_
_entity.id
_entity.type
_entity.pdbx_description
1 polymer ?
#
loop_
_entity_poly.entity_id
_entity_poly.type
_entity_poly.pdbx_seq_one_letter_code
_entity_poly.pdbx_strand_id
1 'polypeptide(L)'
;MKTDTLDQLTSDQLDRPHGGISSAARWVMMHESGGSTTAGHLHAQGRGDGTPGNHSSAFGAFQMIEAQRKRYMGADYQSTDFNKQYAAATHYVTDRYGSWDGAKRFWVSHHWY
;
A
#
# COMPACT_ATOMS: atom_id res chain seq x y z
N MET A 1 -4.00 18.02 -13.47
CA MET A 1 -3.78 17.42 -13.47
C MET A 1 -3.52 17.05 -13.56
N LYS A 2 -3.64 17.35 -13.30
CA LYS A 2 -3.36 16.88 -13.19
C LYS A 2 -2.96 16.33 -12.86
N THR A 3 -2.99 16.43 -12.42
CA THR A 3 -2.75 15.76 -12.10
C THR A 3 -2.57 15.19 -11.93
N ASP A 4 -3.04 16.06 -11.58
CA ASP A 4 -2.58 15.00 -11.49
C ASP A 4 -2.97 13.76 -12.24
N THR A 5 -2.05 13.16 -12.81
CA THR A 5 -2.21 12.09 -13.73
C THR A 5 -2.91 10.88 -13.14
N LEU A 6 -2.68 10.61 -11.86
CA LEU A 6 -3.30 9.46 -11.20
C LEU A 6 -4.81 9.56 -11.21
N ASP A 7 -5.32 10.75 -11.02
CA ASP A 7 -6.77 10.94 -10.99
C ASP A 7 -7.39 10.84 -12.36
N GLN A 8 -6.57 10.86 -13.40
CA GLN A 8 -7.03 10.85 -14.77
C GLN A 8 -6.90 9.50 -15.45
N LEU A 9 -6.48 8.49 -14.71
CA LEU A 9 -6.33 7.17 -15.30
C LEU A 9 -7.69 6.62 -15.73
N THR A 10 -7.71 5.97 -16.87
CA THR A 10 -8.93 5.37 -17.40
C THR A 10 -9.31 4.15 -16.58
N SER A 11 -10.56 3.72 -16.76
CA SER A 11 -10.99 2.48 -16.14
C SER A 11 -10.14 1.30 -16.56
N ASP A 12 -9.72 1.26 -17.83
CA ASP A 12 -8.83 0.20 -18.29
C ASP A 12 -7.52 0.18 -17.53
N GLN A 13 -6.95 1.35 -17.29
CA GLN A 13 -5.69 1.44 -16.56
C GLN A 13 -5.85 1.08 -15.10
N LEU A 14 -6.99 1.43 -14.51
CA LEU A 14 -7.25 1.09 -13.12
C LEU A 14 -7.45 -0.41 -12.93
N ASP A 15 -8.14 -1.04 -13.88
CA ASP A 15 -8.51 -2.45 -13.74
C ASP A 15 -7.42 -3.40 -14.22
N ARG A 16 -6.57 -2.94 -15.11
CA ARG A 16 -5.47 -3.74 -15.61
C ARG A 16 -4.16 -3.17 -15.12
N PRO A 17 -3.29 -4.02 -14.71
CA PRO A 17 -3.36 -5.47 -14.55
C PRO A 17 -4.03 -5.90 -13.26
N HIS A 18 -4.61 -4.97 -12.50
CA HIS A 18 -5.02 -5.21 -11.12
C HIS A 18 -6.55 -5.28 -10.97
N GLY A 19 -7.24 -5.79 -11.96
CA GLY A 19 -8.69 -5.81 -12.07
C GLY A 19 -9.46 -5.71 -10.78
N GLY A 20 -10.40 -4.78 -10.72
CA GLY A 20 -11.29 -4.64 -9.58
C GLY A 20 -10.78 -3.80 -8.42
N ILE A 21 -9.56 -3.31 -8.50
CA ILE A 21 -9.04 -2.44 -7.43
C ILE A 21 -9.79 -1.11 -7.43
N SER A 22 -10.20 -0.64 -6.26
CA SER A 22 -10.95 0.61 -6.15
C SER A 22 -10.07 1.82 -6.49
N SER A 23 -10.73 2.92 -6.90
CA SER A 23 -10.01 4.15 -7.20
C SER A 23 -9.21 4.66 -6.01
N ALA A 24 -9.80 4.60 -4.82
CA ALA A 24 -9.12 5.05 -3.60
C ALA A 24 -7.91 4.17 -3.30
N ALA A 25 -8.06 2.85 -3.42
CA ALA A 25 -6.95 1.93 -3.19
C ALA A 25 -5.81 2.19 -4.18
N ARG A 26 -6.16 2.40 -5.44
CA ARG A 26 -5.16 2.72 -6.44
C ARG A 26 -4.45 4.03 -6.14
N TRP A 27 -5.20 5.04 -5.71
CA TRP A 27 -4.61 6.33 -5.35
C TRP A 27 -3.57 6.16 -4.24
N VAL A 28 -3.94 5.44 -3.17
CA VAL A 28 -3.02 5.21 -2.04
C VAL A 28 -1.80 4.42 -2.52
N MET A 29 -2.02 3.35 -3.26
CA MET A 29 -0.94 2.52 -3.78
C MET A 29 0.07 3.34 -4.59
N MET A 30 -0.43 4.17 -5.48
CA MET A 30 0.45 4.95 -6.34
C MET A 30 1.27 5.96 -5.56
N HIS A 31 0.70 6.51 -4.49
CA HIS A 31 1.44 7.43 -3.63
C HIS A 31 2.43 6.71 -2.72
N GLU A 32 2.15 5.45 -2.38
CA GLU A 32 3.05 4.67 -1.53
C GLU A 32 4.23 4.09 -2.29
N SER A 33 4.00 3.52 -3.45
CA SER A 33 5.02 2.72 -4.12
C SER A 33 5.09 2.93 -5.62
N GLY A 34 4.16 3.70 -6.19
CA GLY A 34 4.03 3.76 -7.65
C GLY A 34 3.52 2.46 -8.25
N GLY A 35 2.98 1.55 -7.43
CA GLY A 35 2.46 0.26 -7.90
C GLY A 35 3.46 -0.88 -7.87
N SER A 36 4.64 -0.66 -7.33
CA SER A 36 5.69 -1.69 -7.30
C SER A 36 5.44 -2.70 -6.19
N THR A 37 5.33 -3.98 -6.54
CA THR A 37 5.16 -5.05 -5.56
C THR A 37 6.45 -5.39 -4.83
N THR A 38 7.58 -4.80 -5.23
CA THR A 38 8.88 -5.04 -4.61
C THR A 38 9.50 -3.80 -4.00
N ALA A 39 8.78 -2.69 -3.95
CA ALA A 39 9.31 -1.46 -3.39
C ALA A 39 9.60 -1.61 -1.90
N GLY A 40 10.66 -0.99 -1.44
CA GLY A 40 10.99 -0.96 -0.03
C GLY A 40 11.84 -2.13 0.44
N HIS A 41 11.71 -2.47 1.70
CA HIS A 41 12.55 -3.48 2.34
C HIS A 41 11.70 -4.48 3.11
N LEU A 42 11.99 -5.78 2.95
CA LEU A 42 11.26 -6.83 3.64
C LEU A 42 11.43 -6.76 5.16
N HIS A 43 12.57 -6.29 5.61
CA HIS A 43 12.89 -6.23 7.04
C HIS A 43 13.42 -4.84 7.38
N ALA A 44 13.12 -4.39 8.58
CA ALA A 44 13.68 -3.13 9.07
C ALA A 44 15.18 -3.28 9.32
N GLN A 45 15.89 -2.16 9.28
CA GLN A 45 17.29 -2.14 9.59
C GLN A 45 17.57 -1.12 10.69
N GLY A 46 18.56 -1.39 11.50
CA GLY A 46 18.88 -0.54 12.63
C GLY A 46 17.78 -0.64 13.67
N ARG A 47 17.27 0.50 14.12
CA ARG A 47 16.18 0.51 15.08
C ARG A 47 14.81 0.30 14.45
N GLY A 48 14.79 0.26 13.12
CA GLY A 48 13.61 -0.17 12.41
C GLY A 48 12.54 0.89 12.23
N ASP A 49 11.32 0.40 12.27
CA ASP A 49 10.16 1.20 11.88
C ASP A 49 9.98 2.40 12.80
N GLY A 50 9.77 3.56 12.17
CA GLY A 50 9.52 4.78 12.90
C GLY A 50 10.75 5.50 13.43
N THR A 51 11.95 4.99 13.16
CA THR A 51 13.19 5.60 13.64
C THR A 51 13.88 6.37 12.51
N PRO A 52 14.04 7.69 12.64
CA PRO A 52 14.72 8.46 11.60
C PRO A 52 16.15 7.96 11.36
N GLY A 53 16.55 7.93 10.10
CA GLY A 53 17.89 7.50 9.73
C GLY A 53 18.05 6.01 9.51
N ASN A 54 17.04 5.21 9.87
CA ASN A 54 17.03 3.78 9.63
C ASN A 54 15.94 3.46 8.64
N HIS A 55 16.12 2.41 7.81
CA HIS A 55 15.05 2.11 6.88
C HIS A 55 13.98 1.25 7.54
N SER A 56 12.77 1.50 7.13
CA SER A 56 11.58 0.81 7.60
C SER A 56 11.45 -0.53 6.91
N SER A 57 10.59 -1.39 7.45
CA SER A 57 10.20 -2.65 6.82
C SER A 57 9.00 -2.48 5.90
N ALA A 58 8.66 -1.25 5.52
CA ALA A 58 7.59 -1.02 4.55
C ALA A 58 7.97 -1.63 3.21
N PHE A 59 7.10 -2.50 2.68
CA PHE A 59 7.42 -3.29 1.49
C PHE A 59 6.18 -3.51 0.64
N GLY A 60 6.39 -3.53 -0.68
CA GLY A 60 5.36 -3.91 -1.63
C GLY A 60 4.52 -2.76 -2.12
N ALA A 61 3.48 -3.09 -2.89
CA ALA A 61 2.66 -2.10 -3.56
C ALA A 61 1.99 -1.13 -2.58
N PHE A 62 1.68 -1.60 -1.38
CA PHE A 62 0.96 -0.80 -0.37
C PHE A 62 1.83 -0.41 0.82
N GLN A 63 3.12 -0.72 0.76
CA GLN A 63 4.11 -0.31 1.77
C GLN A 63 3.71 -0.67 3.20
N MET A 64 3.25 -1.90 3.40
CA MET A 64 2.93 -2.39 4.73
C MET A 64 4.20 -2.82 5.46
N ILE A 65 4.30 -2.47 6.74
CA ILE A 65 5.46 -2.88 7.54
C ILE A 65 5.40 -4.37 7.86
N GLU A 66 6.52 -4.93 8.28
CA GLU A 66 6.66 -6.37 8.48
C GLU A 66 5.61 -6.93 9.45
N ALA A 67 5.37 -6.25 10.57
CA ALA A 67 4.40 -6.72 11.55
C ALA A 67 2.99 -6.86 10.96
N GLN A 68 2.61 -5.90 10.12
CA GLN A 68 1.29 -5.94 9.48
C GLN A 68 1.24 -6.98 8.38
N ARG A 69 2.31 -7.13 7.62
CA ARG A 69 2.35 -8.18 6.60
C ARG A 69 2.22 -9.55 7.25
N LYS A 70 2.90 -9.78 8.37
CA LYS A 70 2.77 -11.05 9.09
C LYS A 70 1.35 -11.25 9.60
N ARG A 71 0.74 -10.19 10.11
CA ARG A 71 -0.61 -10.27 10.65
C ARG A 71 -1.65 -10.61 9.58
N TYR A 72 -1.55 -9.97 8.42
CA TYR A 72 -2.58 -10.07 7.40
C TYR A 72 -2.25 -11.04 6.27
N MET A 73 -1.02 -11.46 6.13
CA MET A 73 -0.59 -12.39 5.09
C MET A 73 -0.06 -13.72 5.65
N GLY A 74 0.22 -13.76 6.93
CA GLY A 74 0.72 -14.99 7.56
C GLY A 74 2.03 -15.44 6.93
N ALA A 75 2.09 -16.72 6.52
CA ALA A 75 3.30 -17.29 5.93
C ALA A 75 3.71 -16.60 4.64
N ASP A 76 2.79 -15.91 3.97
CA ASP A 76 3.05 -15.25 2.68
C ASP A 76 3.52 -13.80 2.84
N TYR A 77 3.95 -13.40 4.03
CA TYR A 77 4.24 -11.98 4.31
C TYR A 77 5.38 -11.42 3.48
N GLN A 78 6.17 -12.25 2.82
CA GLN A 78 7.23 -11.81 1.92
C GLN A 78 6.84 -11.90 0.45
N SER A 79 5.60 -12.25 0.16
CA SER A 79 5.15 -12.45 -1.21
C SER A 79 5.16 -11.16 -2.00
N THR A 80 5.55 -11.24 -3.26
CA THR A 80 5.48 -10.15 -4.21
C THR A 80 4.24 -10.24 -5.09
N ASP A 81 3.35 -11.18 -4.80
CA ASP A 81 2.10 -11.30 -5.56
C ASP A 81 1.19 -10.13 -5.25
N PHE A 82 0.78 -9.41 -6.29
CA PHE A 82 -0.06 -8.23 -6.09
C PHE A 82 -1.37 -8.56 -5.39
N ASN A 83 -2.01 -9.63 -5.78
CA ASN A 83 -3.33 -9.96 -5.22
C ASN A 83 -3.23 -10.24 -3.71
N LYS A 84 -2.17 -10.90 -3.28
CA LYS A 84 -1.94 -11.15 -1.86
C LYS A 84 -1.67 -9.85 -1.10
N GLN A 85 -0.88 -8.98 -1.68
CA GLN A 85 -0.58 -7.68 -1.07
C GLN A 85 -1.84 -6.82 -0.99
N TYR A 86 -2.65 -6.82 -2.04
CA TYR A 86 -3.88 -6.05 -2.07
C TYR A 86 -4.90 -6.56 -1.06
N ALA A 87 -5.06 -7.89 -0.97
CA ALA A 87 -5.97 -8.48 0.00
C ALA A 87 -5.57 -8.11 1.43
N ALA A 88 -4.29 -8.21 1.73
CA ALA A 88 -3.78 -7.86 3.06
C ALA A 88 -3.99 -6.38 3.35
N ALA A 89 -3.67 -5.51 2.41
CA ALA A 89 -3.84 -4.08 2.57
C ALA A 89 -5.31 -3.71 2.76
N THR A 90 -6.21 -4.40 2.05
CA THR A 90 -7.65 -4.17 2.20
C THR A 90 -8.11 -4.54 3.60
N HIS A 91 -7.64 -5.66 4.15
CA HIS A 91 -7.94 -6.04 5.53
C HIS A 91 -7.43 -4.99 6.52
N TYR A 92 -6.19 -4.58 6.36
CA TYR A 92 -5.58 -3.57 7.22
C TYR A 92 -6.39 -2.27 7.19
N VAL A 93 -6.73 -1.81 6.00
CA VAL A 93 -7.46 -0.57 5.81
C VAL A 93 -8.87 -0.66 6.38
N THR A 94 -9.54 -1.80 6.17
CA THR A 94 -10.88 -2.02 6.70
C THR A 94 -10.87 -1.97 8.22
N ASP A 95 -9.89 -2.62 8.84
CA ASP A 95 -9.79 -2.64 10.30
C ASP A 95 -9.48 -1.26 10.87
N ARG A 96 -8.67 -0.48 10.18
CA ARG A 96 -8.16 0.77 10.73
C ARG A 96 -8.98 2.00 10.31
N TYR A 97 -9.45 2.02 9.08
CA TYR A 97 -10.11 3.21 8.51
C TYR A 97 -11.52 2.94 8.02
N GLY A 98 -11.96 1.70 8.05
CA GLY A 98 -13.30 1.31 7.60
C GLY A 98 -13.41 1.09 6.10
N SER A 99 -12.61 1.77 5.30
CA SER A 99 -12.67 1.67 3.84
C SER A 99 -11.42 2.26 3.22
N TRP A 100 -11.23 1.96 1.93
CA TRP A 100 -10.15 2.60 1.17
C TRP A 100 -10.36 4.11 1.05
N ASP A 101 -11.59 4.58 0.96
CA ASP A 101 -11.85 6.02 0.95
C ASP A 101 -11.41 6.66 2.26
N GLY A 102 -11.65 6.01 3.37
CA GLY A 102 -11.18 6.46 4.67
C GLY A 102 -9.67 6.54 4.75
N ALA A 103 -9.00 5.52 4.21
CA ALA A 103 -7.53 5.49 4.17
C ALA A 103 -6.99 6.63 3.31
N LYS A 104 -7.60 6.88 2.17
CA LYS A 104 -7.18 7.97 1.30
C LYS A 104 -7.31 9.32 2.01
N ARG A 105 -8.45 9.55 2.68
CA ARG A 105 -8.64 10.79 3.43
C ARG A 105 -7.57 10.97 4.50
N PHE A 106 -7.24 9.90 5.19
CA PHE A 106 -6.20 9.93 6.21
C PHE A 106 -4.85 10.26 5.58
N TRP A 107 -4.53 9.59 4.47
CA TRP A 107 -3.25 9.80 3.79
C TRP A 107 -3.09 11.24 3.31
N VAL A 108 -4.16 11.84 2.77
CA VAL A 108 -4.12 13.22 2.31
C VAL A 108 -3.71 14.16 3.44
N SER A 109 -4.19 13.91 4.64
CA SER A 109 -3.90 14.76 5.79
C SER A 109 -2.55 14.46 6.44
N HIS A 110 -2.11 13.21 6.40
CA HIS A 110 -0.95 12.76 7.21
C HIS A 110 0.22 12.28 6.36
N HIS A 111 0.01 11.97 5.08
CA HIS A 111 1.01 11.44 4.14
C HIS A 111 1.52 10.04 4.51
N TRP A 112 0.70 9.28 5.21
CA TRP A 112 0.91 7.86 5.51
C TRP A 112 -0.45 7.25 5.88
N TYR A 113 -0.45 5.94 6.03
CA TYR A 113 -1.69 5.30 6.49
C TYR A 113 -1.44 4.04 7.34
#